data_156e5592d8ed1ae708b2c8646240a1ed
#
_entry.id   156e5592d8ed1ae708b2c8646240a1ed
#
_cell.length_a   1.000
_cell.length_b   1.000
_cell.length_c   1.000
_cell.angle_alpha   90.00
_cell.angle_beta   90.00
_cell.angle_gamma   90.00
#
_symmetry.space_group_name_H-M   'P 1'
#
loop_
_entity.id
_entity.type
_entity.pdbx_description
1 polymer ?
#
loop_
_entity_poly.entity_id
_entity_poly.type
_entity_poly.pdbx_seq_one_letter_code
_entity_poly.pdbx_strand_id
1 'polypeptide(L)'
;MKKPLFLLSAILFAMSAQVWAGKDDQVIIQEAQKNNITVEQALRANDETAVTLTGTIVSQIQHEHYEFKDQTGTINIEVDEDIANANTLKAGTKVKIVGEIDTHR
;
A
#
# COMPACT_ATOMS: atom_id res chain seq x y z
N MET A 1 -4.34 -11.99 -22.07
CA MET A 1 -3.87 -12.73 -20.91
C MET A 1 -4.04 -11.89 -19.65
N LYS A 2 -4.56 -12.49 -18.62
CA LYS A 2 -4.83 -11.77 -17.40
C LYS A 2 -3.61 -11.75 -16.48
N LYS A 3 -3.27 -10.60 -15.98
CA LYS A 3 -2.25 -10.50 -14.95
C LYS A 3 -2.86 -10.87 -13.61
N PRO A 4 -2.09 -11.54 -12.75
CA PRO A 4 -2.55 -11.68 -11.37
C PRO A 4 -2.71 -10.28 -10.77
N LEU A 5 -3.79 -10.09 -10.06
CA LEU A 5 -4.05 -8.82 -9.40
C LEU A 5 -3.70 -8.97 -7.94
N PHE A 6 -2.65 -8.28 -7.54
CA PHE A 6 -2.26 -8.23 -6.13
C PHE A 6 -2.76 -6.93 -5.55
N LEU A 7 -3.39 -7.03 -4.41
CA LEU A 7 -3.90 -5.88 -3.70
C LEU A 7 -3.17 -5.77 -2.38
N LEU A 8 -2.65 -4.61 -2.11
CA LEU A 8 -2.00 -4.32 -0.85
C LEU A 8 -2.99 -3.52 0.00
N SER A 9 -3.47 -4.12 1.07
CA SER A 9 -4.28 -3.40 2.05
C SER A 9 -3.33 -2.58 2.90
N ALA A 10 -3.47 -1.28 2.82
CA ALA A 10 -2.45 -0.39 3.33
C ALA A 10 -2.96 0.51 4.43
N ILE A 11 -2.07 0.76 5.36
CA ILE A 11 -2.17 1.88 6.27
C ILE A 11 -1.17 2.90 5.73
N LEU A 12 -1.67 4.09 5.40
CA LEU A 12 -0.85 5.10 4.76
C LEU A 12 -0.18 5.98 5.80
N PHE A 13 1.12 6.16 5.65
CA PHE A 13 1.83 7.21 6.36
C PHE A 13 2.12 8.34 5.41
N ALA A 14 1.70 9.54 5.76
CA ALA A 14 2.21 10.73 5.11
C ALA A 14 3.66 10.89 5.51
N MET A 15 4.45 11.53 4.65
CA MET A 15 5.90 11.66 4.87
C MET A 15 6.28 12.20 6.24
N SER A 16 5.40 12.99 6.85
CA SER A 16 5.69 13.65 8.11
C SER A 16 4.72 13.30 9.22
N ALA A 17 3.75 12.42 8.97
CA ALA A 17 2.73 12.10 9.97
C ALA A 17 2.45 10.61 9.97
N GLN A 18 2.28 10.07 11.17
CA GLN A 18 1.91 8.68 11.33
C GLN A 18 0.44 8.63 11.71
N VAL A 19 -0.30 7.79 11.00
CA VAL A 19 -1.70 7.57 11.28
C VAL A 19 -1.85 6.17 11.84
N TRP A 20 -2.39 6.07 13.03
CA TRP A 20 -2.57 4.79 13.71
C TRP A 20 -4.03 4.42 13.65
N ALA A 21 -4.31 3.24 13.12
CA ALA A 21 -5.68 2.82 12.90
C ALA A 21 -6.24 1.95 14.02
N GLY A 22 -5.41 1.42 14.90
CA GLY A 22 -5.90 0.61 16.02
C GLY A 22 -4.83 -0.28 16.60
N LYS A 23 -5.21 -1.04 17.63
CA LYS A 23 -4.23 -1.85 18.37
C LYS A 23 -3.65 -2.98 17.52
N ASP A 24 -4.49 -3.66 16.79
CA ASP A 24 -4.04 -4.79 15.97
C ASP A 24 -3.14 -4.33 14.85
N ASP A 25 -3.36 -3.09 14.40
CA ASP A 25 -2.57 -2.54 13.31
C ASP A 25 -1.15 -2.21 13.75
N GLN A 26 -0.92 -2.02 15.04
CA GLN A 26 0.43 -1.72 15.53
C GLN A 26 1.39 -2.88 15.31
N VAL A 27 0.92 -4.10 15.46
CA VAL A 27 1.75 -5.27 15.22
C VAL A 27 2.11 -5.36 13.74
N ILE A 28 1.13 -5.14 12.88
CA ILE A 28 1.35 -5.13 11.44
C ILE A 28 2.33 -4.04 11.07
N ILE A 29 2.17 -2.86 11.63
CA ILE A 29 3.03 -1.72 11.34
C ILE A 29 4.47 -2.02 11.75
N GLN A 30 4.66 -2.58 12.95
CA GLN A 30 6.00 -2.90 13.43
C GLN A 30 6.70 -3.91 12.52
N GLU A 31 5.98 -4.95 12.11
CA GLU A 31 6.56 -5.93 11.22
C GLU A 31 6.81 -5.35 9.83
N ALA A 32 5.87 -4.56 9.33
CA ALA A 32 6.00 -3.96 8.02
C ALA A 32 7.18 -2.99 7.95
N GLN A 33 7.42 -2.25 9.03
CA GLN A 33 8.52 -1.29 9.05
C GLN A 33 9.88 -1.96 8.95
N LYS A 34 9.96 -3.21 9.32
CA LYS A 34 11.19 -3.99 9.19
C LYS A 34 11.34 -4.60 7.80
N ASN A 35 10.30 -4.54 7.00
CA ASN A 35 10.24 -5.23 5.72
C ASN A 35 10.01 -4.23 4.60
N ASN A 36 11.00 -3.38 4.37
CA ASN A 36 10.97 -2.42 3.26
C ASN A 36 11.33 -3.16 1.98
N ILE A 37 10.38 -3.24 1.06
CA ILE A 37 10.57 -3.96 -0.19
C ILE A 37 10.13 -3.11 -1.36
N THR A 38 10.43 -3.58 -2.55
CA THR A 38 9.99 -2.94 -3.79
C THR A 38 8.62 -3.47 -4.20
N VAL A 39 7.98 -2.76 -5.13
CA VAL A 39 6.73 -3.23 -5.71
C VAL A 39 6.92 -4.59 -6.38
N GLU A 40 8.03 -4.79 -7.10
CA GLU A 40 8.28 -6.08 -7.72
C GLU A 40 8.32 -7.20 -6.68
N GLN A 41 8.99 -6.94 -5.57
CA GLN A 41 9.04 -7.93 -4.49
C GLN A 41 7.68 -8.15 -3.87
N ALA A 42 6.88 -7.10 -3.74
CA ALA A 42 5.53 -7.20 -3.20
C ALA A 42 4.66 -8.08 -4.10
N LEU A 43 4.83 -7.97 -5.41
CA LEU A 43 4.05 -8.78 -6.34
C LEU A 43 4.35 -10.27 -6.25
N ARG A 44 5.48 -10.62 -5.66
CA ARG A 44 5.87 -12.02 -5.46
C ARG A 44 5.70 -12.47 -4.02
N ALA A 45 5.32 -11.57 -3.13
CA ALA A 45 5.24 -11.90 -1.72
C ALA A 45 4.03 -12.77 -1.44
N ASN A 46 4.13 -13.51 -0.36
CA ASN A 46 3.04 -14.36 0.10
C ASN A 46 1.91 -13.51 0.65
N ASP A 47 0.71 -14.07 0.59
CA ASP A 47 -0.45 -13.45 1.19
C ASP A 47 -0.19 -13.11 2.66
N GLU A 48 -0.73 -11.99 3.09
CA GLU A 48 -0.67 -11.52 4.47
C GLU A 48 0.73 -11.13 4.97
N THR A 49 1.70 -11.01 4.07
CA THR A 49 3.01 -10.50 4.43
C THR A 49 2.93 -9.01 4.72
N ALA A 50 3.40 -8.59 5.88
CA ALA A 50 3.44 -7.17 6.23
C ALA A 50 4.65 -6.51 5.58
N VAL A 51 4.43 -5.39 4.89
CA VAL A 51 5.46 -4.74 4.10
C VAL A 51 5.36 -3.23 4.15
N THR A 52 6.46 -2.57 3.84
CA THR A 52 6.50 -1.12 3.61
C THR A 52 6.94 -0.88 2.17
N LEU A 53 6.16 -0.09 1.46
CA LEU A 53 6.47 0.32 0.10
C LEU A 53 6.60 1.84 0.05
N THR A 54 7.58 2.32 -0.67
CA THR A 54 7.75 3.76 -0.90
C THR A 54 7.64 4.03 -2.39
N GLY A 55 6.78 4.96 -2.76
CA GLY A 55 6.57 5.25 -4.16
C GLY A 55 5.55 6.35 -4.38
N THR A 56 4.86 6.26 -5.50
CA THR A 56 4.00 7.34 -5.98
C THR A 56 2.63 6.80 -6.35
N ILE A 57 1.60 7.55 -6.01
CA ILE A 57 0.24 7.27 -6.48
C ILE A 57 0.16 7.60 -7.95
N VAL A 58 -0.29 6.66 -8.76
CA VAL A 58 -0.50 6.88 -10.18
C VAL A 58 -1.89 7.46 -10.42
N SER A 59 -2.92 6.79 -9.91
CA SER A 59 -4.30 7.24 -10.07
C SER A 59 -5.20 6.44 -9.15
N GLN A 60 -6.39 6.96 -8.94
CA GLN A 60 -7.44 6.20 -8.27
C GLN A 60 -8.14 5.31 -9.30
N ILE A 61 -8.23 4.02 -9.01
CA ILE A 61 -8.89 3.06 -9.89
C ILE A 61 -10.39 3.04 -9.61
N GLN A 62 -10.73 2.99 -8.35
CA GLN A 62 -12.11 3.05 -7.87
C GLN A 62 -12.07 3.43 -6.40
N HIS A 63 -13.23 3.49 -5.75
CA HIS A 63 -13.31 3.85 -4.36
C HIS A 63 -12.34 3.01 -3.51
N GLU A 64 -11.48 3.66 -2.76
CA GLU A 64 -10.48 3.05 -1.89
C GLU A 64 -9.40 2.25 -2.61
N HIS A 65 -9.41 2.21 -3.93
CA HIS A 65 -8.42 1.46 -4.71
C HIS A 65 -7.61 2.40 -5.57
N TYR A 66 -6.30 2.24 -5.51
CA TYR A 66 -5.36 3.12 -6.21
C TYR A 66 -4.30 2.29 -6.90
N GLU A 67 -3.78 2.83 -7.99
CA GLU A 67 -2.58 2.29 -8.61
C GLU A 67 -1.38 3.01 -8.00
N PHE A 68 -0.42 2.23 -7.55
CA PHE A 68 0.79 2.71 -6.88
C PHE A 68 2.00 2.17 -7.61
N LYS A 69 3.05 2.97 -7.69
CA LYS A 69 4.25 2.54 -8.41
C LYS A 69 5.51 2.95 -7.68
N ASP A 70 6.56 2.20 -7.97
CA ASP A 70 7.93 2.63 -7.70
C ASP A 70 8.75 2.38 -8.97
N GLN A 71 10.06 2.36 -8.86
CA GLN A 71 10.92 2.16 -10.01
C GLN A 71 10.86 0.73 -10.56
N THR A 72 10.34 -0.21 -9.79
CA THR A 72 10.34 -1.63 -10.14
C THR A 72 9.03 -2.10 -10.75
N GLY A 73 7.94 -1.36 -10.58
CA GLY A 73 6.66 -1.78 -11.13
C GLY A 73 5.49 -1.06 -10.51
N THR A 74 4.30 -1.56 -10.81
CA THR A 74 3.04 -1.01 -10.28
C THR A 74 2.28 -2.09 -9.53
N ILE A 75 1.47 -1.68 -8.57
CA ILE A 75 0.64 -2.57 -7.80
C ILE A 75 -0.64 -1.82 -7.43
N ASN A 76 -1.74 -2.57 -7.32
CA ASN A 76 -2.98 -2.01 -6.83
C ASN A 76 -2.98 -2.04 -5.31
N ILE A 77 -3.37 -0.94 -4.71
CA ILE A 77 -3.47 -0.85 -3.25
C ILE A 77 -4.89 -0.50 -2.86
N GLU A 78 -5.27 -0.96 -1.70
CA GLU A 78 -6.52 -0.58 -1.07
C GLU A 78 -6.21 0.25 0.15
N VAL A 79 -6.77 1.46 0.21
CA VAL A 79 -6.57 2.37 1.34
C VAL A 79 -7.93 2.76 1.87
N ASP A 80 -8.18 2.40 3.13
CA ASP A 80 -9.43 2.72 3.79
C ASP A 80 -9.65 4.23 3.77
N GLU A 81 -10.86 4.64 3.42
CA GLU A 81 -11.22 6.05 3.31
C GLU A 81 -11.00 6.80 4.63
N ASP A 82 -11.11 6.11 5.75
CA ASP A 82 -10.85 6.72 7.05
C ASP A 82 -9.39 7.07 7.25
N ILE A 83 -8.50 6.43 6.50
CA ILE A 83 -7.07 6.70 6.57
C ILE A 83 -6.68 7.81 5.60
N ALA A 84 -7.11 7.68 4.35
CA ALA A 84 -6.81 8.67 3.32
C ALA A 84 -7.83 8.53 2.19
N ASN A 85 -8.03 9.59 1.45
CA ASN A 85 -9.00 9.59 0.37
C ASN A 85 -8.39 10.20 -0.90
N ALA A 86 -9.20 10.31 -1.94
CA ALA A 86 -8.74 10.78 -3.24
C ALA A 86 -8.19 12.20 -3.20
N ASN A 87 -8.61 13.01 -2.25
CA ASN A 87 -8.08 14.37 -2.11
C ASN A 87 -6.66 14.36 -1.57
N THR A 88 -6.35 13.38 -0.72
CA THR A 88 -5.02 13.19 -0.15
C THR A 88 -4.11 12.40 -1.11
N LEU A 89 -4.68 11.42 -1.80
CA LEU A 89 -3.93 10.49 -2.63
C LEU A 89 -4.07 10.84 -4.11
N LYS A 90 -3.77 12.08 -4.45
CA LYS A 90 -3.82 12.53 -5.84
C LYS A 90 -2.69 11.90 -6.64
N ALA A 91 -2.90 11.81 -7.94
CA ALA A 91 -1.88 11.33 -8.86
C ALA A 91 -0.59 12.13 -8.68
N GLY A 92 0.51 11.43 -8.58
CA GLY A 92 1.82 12.06 -8.38
C GLY A 92 2.24 12.22 -6.94
N THR A 93 1.37 11.91 -5.98
CA THR A 93 1.71 12.05 -4.56
C THR A 93 2.67 10.94 -4.16
N LYS A 94 3.77 11.33 -3.53
CA LYS A 94 4.74 10.38 -3.00
C LYS A 94 4.34 9.98 -1.60
N VAL A 95 4.29 8.67 -1.36
CA VAL A 95 3.82 8.15 -0.08
C VAL A 95 4.63 6.94 0.33
N LYS A 96 4.62 6.69 1.62
CA LYS A 96 5.11 5.45 2.19
C LYS A 96 3.88 4.68 2.66
N ILE A 97 3.74 3.48 2.16
CA ILE A 97 2.60 2.63 2.46
C ILE A 97 3.03 1.49 3.33
N VAL A 98 2.32 1.30 4.44
CA VAL A 98 2.55 0.22 5.37
C VAL A 98 1.29 -0.64 5.38
N GLY A 99 1.42 -1.91 5.08
CA GLY A 99 0.25 -2.76 5.02
C GLY A 99 0.59 -4.21 4.80
N GLU A 100 -0.41 -4.96 4.37
CA GLU A 100 -0.27 -6.39 4.13
C GLU A 100 -0.57 -6.72 2.67
N ILE A 101 0.15 -7.71 2.17
CA ILE A 101 -0.11 -8.24 0.84
C ILE A 101 -1.42 -9.03 0.87
N ASP A 102 -2.29 -8.76 -0.10
CA ASP A 102 -3.53 -9.49 -0.26
C ASP A 102 -3.56 -10.08 -1.66
N THR A 103 -3.49 -11.39 -1.74
CA THR A 103 -3.48 -12.10 -3.01
C THR A 103 -4.83 -12.71 -3.36
N HIS A 104 -5.83 -12.50 -2.54
CA HIS A 104 -7.16 -13.09 -2.73
C HIS A 104 -8.01 -12.19 -3.62
N ARG A 105 -7.86 -12.37 -4.93
CA ARG A 105 -8.62 -11.57 -5.88
C ARG A 105 -9.16 -12.44 -6.98
#